data_7b2d90f49cb123099aa8558b4234a8e8
#
_entry.id   7b2d90f49cb123099aa8558b4234a8e8
#
_cell.length_a   1.000
_cell.length_b   1.000
_cell.length_c   1.000
_cell.angle_alpha   90.00
_cell.angle_beta   90.00
_cell.angle_gamma   90.00
#
_symmetry.space_group_name_H-M   'P 1'
#
loop_
_entity.id
_entity.type
_entity.pdbx_description
1 polymer ?
#
loop_
_entity_poly.entity_id
_entity_poly.type
_entity_poly.pdbx_seq_one_letter_code
_entity_poly.pdbx_strand_id
1 'polypeptide(L)'
;MNHHTRPVLLVLGAGDRAYRSFLLQEFAARHHLVLLDDQVPAWTRPYVTDTVTVDLHDHQAVHRAVTEIALRQPITGVTTYLEHHVELVARLAKELGLPGADPDAVAACRDKARTRQLLAEHGVPSARSVLVNSADEAVAAAAAIGYPVVIKPRGLGGSAGVHRADYREHVSAHYDNAAAATLIGLEASAVAGVLVEEYLHGPEISVECAVRGRGDVHIAAITRKRLGSEPAFLETGHLVDATDPLLDDPALHHVVTSAIKAVGITTGILHVEVRLTRQGPRIIEINARLGGDLIPLLVHLATGISLPQAQAALATGDTPDLAGSVAQSAAIEFRYPTVTGPVQAAHARAFTADWLERLFWTRQSGDVVVAGPHSTINDRLAHAIVSGPTPDACQARLDQVMQSLTVHITSPVRTTACVR
;
A
#
# COMPACT_ATOMS: atom_id res chain seq x y z
N MET A 1 31.22 28.06 10.06
CA MET A 1 30.54 26.99 9.31
C MET A 1 29.45 26.44 10.24
N ASN A 2 28.19 26.80 10.00
CA ASN A 2 27.09 26.25 10.78
C ASN A 2 26.98 24.78 10.41
N HIS A 3 27.38 23.89 11.32
CA HIS A 3 26.96 22.49 11.25
C HIS A 3 25.46 22.45 11.45
N HIS A 4 24.69 22.54 10.38
CA HIS A 4 23.29 22.20 10.43
C HIS A 4 23.22 20.70 10.79
N THR A 5 22.96 20.42 12.07
CA THR A 5 22.62 19.07 12.50
C THR A 5 21.38 18.64 11.72
N ARG A 6 21.44 17.47 11.06
CA ARG A 6 20.28 16.94 10.33
C ARG A 6 19.07 16.87 11.27
N PRO A 7 17.85 17.19 10.80
CA PRO A 7 16.64 17.07 11.60
C PRO A 7 16.40 15.63 12.05
N VAL A 8 15.85 15.46 13.25
CA VAL A 8 15.55 14.13 13.84
C VAL A 8 14.15 13.71 13.44
N LEU A 9 14.03 12.61 12.72
CA LEU A 9 12.77 12.03 12.29
C LEU A 9 12.53 10.71 13.03
N LEU A 10 11.42 10.63 13.75
CA LEU A 10 10.95 9.37 14.32
C LEU A 10 10.27 8.55 13.24
N VAL A 11 10.65 7.28 13.13
CA VAL A 11 10.03 6.31 12.22
C VAL A 11 9.41 5.18 13.05
N LEU A 12 8.11 4.94 12.88
CA LEU A 12 7.39 3.89 13.57
C LEU A 12 7.26 2.66 12.67
N GLY A 13 7.87 1.57 13.13
CA GLY A 13 7.87 0.28 12.46
C GLY A 13 8.83 0.18 11.27
N ALA A 14 9.58 -0.90 11.21
CA ALA A 14 10.54 -1.19 10.14
C ALA A 14 9.88 -1.90 8.95
N GLY A 15 9.00 -2.86 9.23
CA GLY A 15 8.37 -3.72 8.24
C GLY A 15 9.36 -4.67 7.53
N ASP A 16 8.94 -5.21 6.39
CA ASP A 16 9.72 -6.18 5.62
C ASP A 16 10.83 -5.49 4.81
N ARG A 17 12.07 -5.96 4.96
CA ARG A 17 13.24 -5.48 4.23
C ARG A 17 13.02 -5.44 2.71
N ALA A 18 12.36 -6.47 2.16
CA ALA A 18 12.15 -6.59 0.73
C ALA A 18 11.42 -5.38 0.13
N TYR A 19 10.55 -4.76 0.91
CA TYR A 19 9.68 -3.67 0.46
C TYR A 19 10.01 -2.32 1.13
N ARG A 20 10.74 -2.32 2.27
CA ARG A 20 10.88 -1.11 3.11
C ARG A 20 12.29 -0.54 3.18
N SER A 21 13.33 -1.32 2.82
CA SER A 21 14.72 -0.84 2.90
C SER A 21 14.98 0.43 2.07
N PHE A 22 14.37 0.55 0.88
CA PHE A 22 14.47 1.75 0.05
C PHE A 22 13.89 2.98 0.76
N LEU A 23 12.71 2.85 1.38
CA LEU A 23 12.04 3.97 2.07
C LEU A 23 12.89 4.48 3.23
N LEU A 24 13.44 3.56 4.04
CA LEU A 24 14.28 3.93 5.17
C LEU A 24 15.60 4.57 4.72
N GLN A 25 16.18 4.09 3.62
CA GLN A 25 17.36 4.69 2.99
C GLN A 25 17.09 6.13 2.54
N GLU A 26 15.95 6.37 1.89
CA GLU A 26 15.56 7.71 1.42
C GLU A 26 15.33 8.68 2.59
N PHE A 27 14.69 8.25 3.68
CA PHE A 27 14.58 9.07 4.88
C PHE A 27 15.94 9.41 5.47
N ALA A 28 16.84 8.41 5.57
CA ALA A 28 18.19 8.58 6.14
C ALA A 28 19.10 9.50 5.32
N ALA A 29 18.81 9.73 4.05
CA ALA A 29 19.61 10.59 3.19
C ALA A 29 19.69 12.04 3.72
N ARG A 30 18.62 12.53 4.37
CA ARG A 30 18.52 13.91 4.85
C ARG A 30 18.23 14.05 6.35
N HIS A 31 17.89 12.97 7.06
CA HIS A 31 17.45 12.99 8.47
C HIS A 31 18.29 12.06 9.33
N HIS A 32 18.40 12.37 10.62
CA HIS A 32 18.78 11.42 11.65
C HIS A 32 17.53 10.62 12.03
N LEU A 33 17.56 9.31 11.80
CA LEU A 33 16.40 8.46 12.05
C LEU A 33 16.49 7.82 13.43
N VAL A 34 15.42 7.95 14.21
CA VAL A 34 15.19 7.14 15.42
C VAL A 34 14.05 6.19 15.12
N LEU A 35 14.34 4.88 15.08
CA LEU A 35 13.36 3.84 14.78
C LEU A 35 12.75 3.30 16.07
N LEU A 36 11.43 3.33 16.15
CA LEU A 36 10.63 2.66 17.18
C LEU A 36 9.99 1.42 16.56
N ASP A 37 10.17 0.26 17.18
CA ASP A 37 9.61 -1.01 16.68
C ASP A 37 9.46 -2.00 17.82
N ASP A 38 8.53 -2.96 17.71
CA ASP A 38 8.38 -4.05 18.68
C ASP A 38 9.60 -4.96 18.71
N GLN A 39 10.20 -5.17 17.54
CA GLN A 39 11.42 -5.93 17.31
C GLN A 39 12.27 -5.25 16.24
N VAL A 40 13.30 -4.50 16.65
CA VAL A 40 14.15 -3.77 15.71
C VAL A 40 14.97 -4.75 14.84
N PRO A 41 14.67 -4.86 13.54
CA PRO A 41 15.36 -5.81 12.67
C PRO A 41 16.80 -5.36 12.37
N ALA A 42 17.73 -6.31 12.33
CA ALA A 42 19.16 -6.02 12.10
C ALA A 42 19.44 -5.28 10.78
N TRP A 43 18.59 -5.47 9.76
CA TRP A 43 18.76 -4.83 8.45
C TRP A 43 18.58 -3.30 8.47
N THR A 44 17.96 -2.74 9.53
CA THR A 44 17.74 -1.30 9.68
C THR A 44 18.98 -0.53 10.12
N ARG A 45 19.93 -1.20 10.76
CA ARG A 45 21.16 -0.60 11.35
C ARG A 45 21.91 0.38 10.45
N PRO A 46 22.07 0.13 9.12
CA PRO A 46 22.79 1.06 8.25
C PRO A 46 22.10 2.42 8.05
N TYR A 47 20.81 2.51 8.38
CA TYR A 47 19.96 3.66 8.06
C TYR A 47 19.57 4.48 9.29
N VAL A 48 19.63 3.92 10.49
CA VAL A 48 19.16 4.55 11.72
C VAL A 48 20.30 5.03 12.60
N THR A 49 20.09 6.15 13.27
CA THR A 49 21.06 6.69 14.25
C THR A 49 20.82 6.20 15.65
N ASP A 50 19.57 5.86 15.98
CA ASP A 50 19.18 5.29 17.26
C ASP A 50 17.94 4.40 17.08
N THR A 51 17.71 3.49 18.04
CA THR A 51 16.57 2.57 18.02
C THR A 51 15.97 2.42 19.39
N VAL A 52 14.64 2.30 19.45
CA VAL A 52 13.92 2.03 20.69
C VAL A 52 12.99 0.84 20.48
N THR A 53 13.20 -0.21 21.25
CA THR A 53 12.28 -1.36 21.26
C THR A 53 11.11 -1.03 22.17
N VAL A 54 9.90 -0.97 21.61
CA VAL A 54 8.67 -0.64 22.32
C VAL A 54 7.48 -1.27 21.59
N ASP A 55 6.54 -1.83 22.34
CA ASP A 55 5.25 -2.29 21.79
C ASP A 55 4.48 -1.08 21.21
N LEU A 56 4.36 -1.04 19.89
CA LEU A 56 3.68 0.06 19.17
C LEU A 56 2.16 0.04 19.37
N HIS A 57 1.58 -1.01 19.95
CA HIS A 57 0.18 -1.08 20.35
C HIS A 57 -0.06 -0.53 21.76
N ASP A 58 0.97 -0.44 22.61
CA ASP A 58 0.90 0.24 23.91
C ASP A 58 1.19 1.75 23.74
N HIS A 59 0.14 2.53 23.51
CA HIS A 59 0.25 3.99 23.34
C HIS A 59 0.93 4.69 24.51
N GLN A 60 0.79 4.19 25.75
CA GLN A 60 1.45 4.79 26.92
C GLN A 60 2.96 4.50 26.91
N ALA A 61 3.35 3.28 26.54
CA ALA A 61 4.76 2.94 26.39
C ALA A 61 5.43 3.76 25.27
N VAL A 62 4.77 3.90 24.13
CA VAL A 62 5.25 4.75 23.03
C VAL A 62 5.39 6.20 23.48
N HIS A 63 4.39 6.77 24.16
CA HIS A 63 4.45 8.15 24.65
C HIS A 63 5.63 8.36 25.64
N ARG A 64 5.87 7.42 26.55
CA ARG A 64 7.04 7.47 27.46
C ARG A 64 8.35 7.44 26.68
N ALA A 65 8.49 6.52 25.73
CA ALA A 65 9.68 6.40 24.89
C ALA A 65 9.96 7.67 24.09
N VAL A 66 8.93 8.25 23.47
CA VAL A 66 9.03 9.51 22.70
C VAL A 66 9.42 10.67 23.63
N THR A 67 8.86 10.74 24.83
CA THR A 67 9.22 11.77 25.83
C THR A 67 10.70 11.65 26.22
N GLU A 68 11.20 10.44 26.46
CA GLU A 68 12.61 10.19 26.77
C GLU A 68 13.54 10.57 25.62
N ILE A 69 13.14 10.34 24.37
CA ILE A 69 13.88 10.79 23.18
C ILE A 69 13.92 12.32 23.16
N ALA A 70 12.76 12.97 23.35
CA ALA A 70 12.63 14.43 23.30
C ALA A 70 13.49 15.16 24.37
N LEU A 71 13.75 14.51 25.51
CA LEU A 71 14.67 15.05 26.53
C LEU A 71 16.14 15.01 26.10
N ARG A 72 16.51 14.14 25.18
CA ARG A 72 17.90 13.95 24.70
C ARG A 72 18.20 14.75 23.44
N GLN A 73 17.22 14.90 22.57
CA GLN A 73 17.36 15.57 21.27
C GLN A 73 16.01 16.10 20.75
N PRO A 74 16.01 17.26 20.06
CA PRO A 74 14.78 17.81 19.51
C PRO A 74 14.23 16.91 18.39
N ILE A 75 13.01 16.41 18.56
CA ILE A 75 12.27 15.70 17.52
C ILE A 75 11.67 16.74 16.57
N THR A 76 11.91 16.60 15.27
CA THR A 76 11.41 17.53 14.24
C THR A 76 10.25 16.97 13.43
N GLY A 77 10.06 15.65 13.41
CA GLY A 77 8.98 14.99 12.70
C GLY A 77 8.75 13.58 13.16
N VAL A 78 7.55 13.07 12.88
CA VAL A 78 7.15 11.66 13.12
C VAL A 78 6.55 11.11 11.84
N THR A 79 6.93 9.90 11.45
CA THR A 79 6.43 9.28 10.21
C THR A 79 6.34 7.77 10.30
N THR A 80 5.61 7.18 9.37
CA THR A 80 5.58 5.74 9.07
C THR A 80 5.22 5.52 7.62
N TYR A 81 5.56 4.37 7.10
CA TYR A 81 5.08 3.85 5.81
C TYR A 81 4.22 2.60 5.99
N LEU A 82 3.91 2.25 7.24
CA LEU A 82 3.11 1.07 7.58
C LEU A 82 1.67 1.49 7.90
N GLU A 83 0.72 0.83 7.25
CA GLU A 83 -0.70 1.13 7.35
C GLU A 83 -1.22 1.13 8.80
N HIS A 84 -0.77 0.18 9.61
CA HIS A 84 -1.24 0.00 10.98
C HIS A 84 -0.71 1.04 11.98
N HIS A 85 0.25 1.88 11.57
CA HIS A 85 0.81 2.92 12.45
C HIS A 85 0.45 4.36 12.04
N VAL A 86 -0.29 4.55 10.93
CA VAL A 86 -0.61 5.91 10.44
C VAL A 86 -1.42 6.74 11.45
N GLU A 87 -2.36 6.11 12.16
CA GLU A 87 -3.14 6.80 13.20
C GLU A 87 -2.29 7.16 14.41
N LEU A 88 -1.40 6.26 14.84
CA LEU A 88 -0.47 6.51 15.95
C LEU A 88 0.46 7.68 15.62
N VAL A 89 1.02 7.69 14.39
CA VAL A 89 1.86 8.80 13.91
C VAL A 89 1.09 10.12 13.92
N ALA A 90 -0.14 10.16 13.43
CA ALA A 90 -0.95 11.37 13.42
C ALA A 90 -1.23 11.91 14.83
N ARG A 91 -1.52 11.01 15.79
CA ARG A 91 -1.72 11.38 17.22
C ARG A 91 -0.43 11.91 17.83
N LEU A 92 0.70 11.23 17.65
CA LEU A 92 1.99 11.66 18.17
C LEU A 92 2.42 13.02 17.61
N ALA A 93 2.25 13.23 16.30
CA ALA A 93 2.54 14.53 15.68
C ALA A 93 1.71 15.65 16.33
N LYS A 94 0.40 15.43 16.53
CA LYS A 94 -0.50 16.39 17.19
C LYS A 94 -0.09 16.66 18.65
N GLU A 95 0.22 15.61 19.43
CA GLU A 95 0.64 15.71 20.82
C GLU A 95 1.97 16.47 21.00
N LEU A 96 2.90 16.28 20.08
CA LEU A 96 4.21 16.95 20.06
C LEU A 96 4.16 18.34 19.43
N GLY A 97 3.04 18.77 18.88
CA GLY A 97 2.93 20.05 18.14
C GLY A 97 3.72 20.06 16.83
N LEU A 98 3.96 18.88 16.24
CA LEU A 98 4.69 18.71 14.98
C LEU A 98 3.73 18.73 13.78
N PRO A 99 4.25 19.03 12.57
CA PRO A 99 3.47 18.92 11.34
C PRO A 99 2.94 17.49 11.13
N GLY A 100 1.69 17.36 10.69
CA GLY A 100 1.05 16.07 10.46
C GLY A 100 -0.41 16.22 10.04
N ALA A 101 -0.98 15.15 9.52
CA ALA A 101 -2.41 15.09 9.23
C ALA A 101 -3.23 15.03 10.53
N ASP A 102 -4.47 15.55 10.46
CA ASP A 102 -5.39 15.42 11.60
C ASP A 102 -5.71 13.94 11.87
N PRO A 103 -5.61 13.46 13.12
CA PRO A 103 -5.87 12.06 13.47
C PRO A 103 -7.25 11.55 13.05
N ASP A 104 -8.30 12.41 13.12
CA ASP A 104 -9.64 12.00 12.73
C ASP A 104 -9.78 11.82 11.21
N ALA A 105 -9.05 12.64 10.43
CA ALA A 105 -8.98 12.50 8.99
C ALA A 105 -8.22 11.21 8.58
N VAL A 106 -7.13 10.88 9.27
CA VAL A 106 -6.40 9.62 9.06
C VAL A 106 -7.26 8.42 9.43
N ALA A 107 -7.95 8.47 10.58
CA ALA A 107 -8.88 7.41 11.00
C ALA A 107 -10.02 7.22 9.99
N ALA A 108 -10.55 8.31 9.40
CA ALA A 108 -11.56 8.24 8.36
C ALA A 108 -11.04 7.53 7.09
N CYS A 109 -9.77 7.71 6.72
CA CYS A 109 -9.17 6.97 5.60
C CYS A 109 -9.03 5.48 5.90
N ARG A 110 -8.76 5.10 7.15
CA ARG A 110 -8.64 3.71 7.61
C ARG A 110 -9.98 2.95 7.63
N ASP A 111 -11.07 3.67 7.80
CA ASP A 111 -12.43 3.13 7.85
C ASP A 111 -13.14 3.30 6.50
N LYS A 112 -13.19 2.24 5.71
CA LYS A 112 -13.82 2.28 4.37
C LYS A 112 -15.28 2.71 4.40
N ALA A 113 -16.04 2.35 5.44
CA ALA A 113 -17.44 2.77 5.58
C ALA A 113 -17.54 4.29 5.84
N ARG A 114 -16.65 4.81 6.70
CA ARG A 114 -16.58 6.25 6.96
C ARG A 114 -16.12 7.03 5.74
N THR A 115 -15.10 6.52 5.02
CA THR A 115 -14.66 7.10 3.75
C THR A 115 -15.84 7.19 2.77
N ARG A 116 -16.58 6.09 2.57
CA ARG A 116 -17.75 6.09 1.66
C ARG A 116 -18.82 7.10 2.05
N GLN A 117 -19.09 7.21 3.35
CA GLN A 117 -20.05 8.20 3.88
C GLN A 117 -19.59 9.63 3.55
N LEU A 118 -18.33 9.98 3.85
CA LEU A 118 -17.78 11.31 3.59
C LEU A 118 -17.76 11.65 2.10
N LEU A 119 -17.38 10.68 1.25
CA LEU A 119 -17.43 10.89 -0.21
C LEU A 119 -18.86 11.16 -0.70
N ALA A 120 -19.85 10.43 -0.20
CA ALA A 120 -21.26 10.63 -0.56
C ALA A 120 -21.79 11.99 -0.08
N GLU A 121 -21.48 12.38 1.16
CA GLU A 121 -21.85 13.68 1.74
C GLU A 121 -21.32 14.87 0.92
N HIS A 122 -20.15 14.69 0.27
CA HIS A 122 -19.52 15.72 -0.56
C HIS A 122 -19.73 15.53 -2.06
N GLY A 123 -20.58 14.57 -2.46
CA GLY A 123 -20.88 14.31 -3.87
C GLY A 123 -19.70 13.78 -4.69
N VAL A 124 -18.70 13.17 -4.05
CA VAL A 124 -17.53 12.61 -4.73
C VAL A 124 -17.85 11.22 -5.28
N PRO A 125 -17.61 10.95 -6.57
CA PRO A 125 -17.89 9.66 -7.18
C PRO A 125 -17.11 8.52 -6.52
N SER A 126 -17.83 7.52 -5.99
CA SER A 126 -17.28 6.28 -5.45
C SER A 126 -18.27 5.13 -5.68
N ALA A 127 -17.93 3.90 -5.28
CA ALA A 127 -18.84 2.77 -5.33
C ALA A 127 -20.03 2.99 -4.37
N ARG A 128 -21.24 2.62 -4.78
CA ARG A 128 -22.36 2.45 -3.84
C ARG A 128 -21.98 1.39 -2.83
N SER A 129 -22.21 1.63 -1.55
CA SER A 129 -21.69 0.79 -0.48
C SER A 129 -22.72 0.65 0.65
N VAL A 130 -22.80 -0.54 1.21
CA VAL A 130 -23.63 -0.85 2.39
C VAL A 130 -22.77 -1.57 3.40
N LEU A 131 -22.72 -1.06 4.64
CA LEU A 131 -22.09 -1.74 5.77
C LEU A 131 -23.05 -2.81 6.30
N VAL A 132 -22.60 -4.03 6.46
CA VAL A 132 -23.39 -5.19 6.89
C VAL A 132 -22.68 -5.95 8.01
N ASN A 133 -23.47 -6.59 8.89
CA ASN A 133 -22.97 -7.34 10.05
C ASN A 133 -23.43 -8.80 10.06
N SER A 134 -24.12 -9.25 9.02
CA SER A 134 -24.51 -10.64 8.84
C SER A 134 -24.55 -11.03 7.37
N ALA A 135 -24.50 -12.34 7.09
CA ALA A 135 -24.61 -12.88 5.74
C ALA A 135 -25.99 -12.55 5.12
N ASP A 136 -27.06 -12.55 5.91
CA ASP A 136 -28.42 -12.22 5.42
C ASP A 136 -28.51 -10.75 5.02
N GLU A 137 -27.92 -9.83 5.81
CA GLU A 137 -27.80 -8.43 5.45
C GLU A 137 -26.97 -8.24 4.16
N ALA A 138 -25.87 -8.99 4.01
CA ALA A 138 -25.04 -8.95 2.81
C ALA A 138 -25.81 -9.38 1.56
N VAL A 139 -26.62 -10.45 1.67
CA VAL A 139 -27.48 -10.92 0.57
C VAL A 139 -28.53 -9.87 0.21
N ALA A 140 -29.15 -9.23 1.20
CA ALA A 140 -30.12 -8.16 0.96
C ALA A 140 -29.49 -6.92 0.31
N ALA A 141 -28.32 -6.51 0.81
CA ALA A 141 -27.55 -5.38 0.26
C ALA A 141 -27.11 -5.64 -1.19
N ALA A 142 -26.60 -6.85 -1.48
CA ALA A 142 -26.18 -7.23 -2.82
C ALA A 142 -27.36 -7.22 -3.81
N ALA A 143 -28.53 -7.70 -3.39
CA ALA A 143 -29.74 -7.66 -4.21
C ALA A 143 -30.22 -6.22 -4.48
N ALA A 144 -30.08 -5.32 -3.51
CA ALA A 144 -30.45 -3.91 -3.66
C ALA A 144 -29.46 -3.12 -4.54
N ILE A 145 -28.16 -3.43 -4.46
CA ILE A 145 -27.13 -2.82 -5.29
C ILE A 145 -27.20 -3.33 -6.73
N GLY A 146 -27.44 -4.65 -6.91
CA GLY A 146 -27.39 -5.34 -8.19
C GLY A 146 -26.02 -5.94 -8.48
N TYR A 147 -26.03 -7.16 -9.06
CA TYR A 147 -24.79 -7.93 -9.35
C TYR A 147 -24.09 -7.42 -10.62
N PRO A 148 -22.74 -7.57 -10.70
CA PRO A 148 -21.86 -8.10 -9.65
C PRO A 148 -21.63 -7.09 -8.52
N VAL A 149 -21.29 -7.61 -7.32
CA VAL A 149 -20.89 -6.80 -6.17
C VAL A 149 -19.52 -7.21 -5.66
N VAL A 150 -18.89 -6.32 -4.89
CA VAL A 150 -17.63 -6.62 -4.15
C VAL A 150 -17.96 -6.72 -2.67
N ILE A 151 -17.48 -7.78 -2.02
CA ILE A 151 -17.61 -7.99 -0.58
C ILE A 151 -16.22 -7.89 0.01
N LYS A 152 -16.04 -7.03 1.02
CA LYS A 152 -14.72 -6.75 1.59
C LYS A 152 -14.78 -6.36 3.06
N PRO A 153 -13.71 -6.64 3.85
CA PRO A 153 -13.58 -6.15 5.22
C PRO A 153 -13.57 -4.61 5.26
N ARG A 154 -14.11 -4.05 6.33
CA ARG A 154 -14.17 -2.59 6.55
C ARG A 154 -12.78 -1.97 6.76
N GLY A 155 -11.88 -2.63 7.52
CA GLY A 155 -10.63 -2.03 8.01
C GLY A 155 -9.34 -2.69 7.51
N LEU A 156 -9.38 -3.68 6.59
CA LEU A 156 -8.17 -4.34 6.07
C LEU A 156 -7.68 -3.71 4.76
N GLY A 157 -6.41 -3.96 4.42
CA GLY A 157 -5.74 -3.54 3.19
C GLY A 157 -5.18 -4.73 2.40
N GLY A 158 -4.46 -4.46 1.29
CA GLY A 158 -3.76 -5.48 0.51
C GLY A 158 -4.67 -6.53 -0.12
N SER A 159 -5.90 -6.17 -0.46
CA SER A 159 -6.94 -7.06 -1.01
C SER A 159 -7.31 -8.26 -0.12
N ALA A 160 -6.90 -8.26 1.17
CA ALA A 160 -7.25 -9.34 2.09
C ALA A 160 -8.76 -9.43 2.30
N GLY A 161 -9.34 -10.59 2.01
CA GLY A 161 -10.77 -10.85 2.15
C GLY A 161 -11.67 -10.12 1.15
N VAL A 162 -11.12 -9.57 0.07
CA VAL A 162 -11.89 -8.91 -0.99
C VAL A 162 -12.31 -9.92 -2.05
N HIS A 163 -13.62 -10.06 -2.27
CA HIS A 163 -14.18 -11.01 -3.22
C HIS A 163 -15.27 -10.39 -4.09
N ARG A 164 -15.28 -10.75 -5.36
CA ARG A 164 -16.38 -10.44 -6.27
C ARG A 164 -17.43 -11.54 -6.20
N ALA A 165 -18.68 -11.13 -6.06
CA ALA A 165 -19.84 -12.02 -6.17
C ALA A 165 -20.65 -11.66 -7.41
N ASP A 166 -20.71 -12.58 -8.36
CA ASP A 166 -21.48 -12.42 -9.60
C ASP A 166 -22.94 -12.79 -9.42
N TYR A 167 -23.26 -13.63 -8.42
CA TYR A 167 -24.59 -14.17 -8.16
C TYR A 167 -24.85 -14.25 -6.66
N ARG A 168 -26.14 -14.34 -6.31
CA ARG A 168 -26.63 -14.43 -4.93
C ARG A 168 -25.96 -15.55 -4.12
N GLU A 169 -25.73 -16.69 -4.75
CA GLU A 169 -25.20 -17.90 -4.11
C GLU A 169 -23.77 -17.72 -3.57
N HIS A 170 -23.02 -16.77 -4.12
CA HIS A 170 -21.65 -16.48 -3.69
C HIS A 170 -21.58 -15.61 -2.43
N VAL A 171 -22.64 -14.82 -2.14
CA VAL A 171 -22.60 -13.70 -1.18
C VAL A 171 -22.30 -14.18 0.23
N SER A 172 -23.02 -15.21 0.73
CA SER A 172 -22.85 -15.68 2.12
C SER A 172 -21.43 -16.20 2.38
N ALA A 173 -20.91 -17.04 1.48
CA ALA A 173 -19.54 -17.57 1.61
C ALA A 173 -18.49 -16.44 1.53
N HIS A 174 -18.68 -15.45 0.68
CA HIS A 174 -17.76 -14.31 0.60
C HIS A 174 -17.88 -13.37 1.79
N TYR A 175 -19.07 -13.22 2.38
CA TYR A 175 -19.24 -12.53 3.65
C TYR A 175 -18.47 -13.22 4.77
N ASP A 176 -18.59 -14.54 4.91
CA ASP A 176 -17.88 -15.30 5.93
C ASP A 176 -16.37 -15.19 5.76
N ASN A 177 -15.87 -15.26 4.52
CA ASN A 177 -14.46 -15.08 4.20
C ASN A 177 -13.97 -13.67 4.54
N ALA A 178 -14.74 -12.64 4.20
CA ALA A 178 -14.41 -11.25 4.50
C ALA A 178 -14.43 -10.96 6.01
N ALA A 179 -15.41 -11.51 6.73
CA ALA A 179 -15.53 -11.36 8.18
C ALA A 179 -14.42 -12.09 8.96
N ALA A 180 -13.93 -13.22 8.42
CA ALA A 180 -12.84 -13.99 9.00
C ALA A 180 -11.44 -13.55 8.52
N ALA A 181 -11.36 -12.65 7.55
CA ALA A 181 -10.09 -12.22 6.99
C ALA A 181 -9.23 -11.51 8.05
N THR A 182 -7.95 -11.83 8.04
CA THR A 182 -6.93 -11.20 8.88
C THR A 182 -5.76 -10.77 8.02
N LEU A 183 -5.05 -9.75 8.47
CA LEU A 183 -3.79 -9.34 7.87
C LEU A 183 -2.80 -9.07 9.01
N ILE A 184 -1.62 -9.68 8.92
CA ILE A 184 -0.58 -9.56 9.94
C ILE A 184 -0.29 -8.09 10.24
N GLY A 185 -0.34 -7.73 11.52
CA GLY A 185 -0.15 -6.36 12.01
C GLY A 185 -1.39 -5.48 11.97
N LEU A 186 -2.54 -5.97 11.49
CA LEU A 186 -3.82 -5.24 11.46
C LEU A 186 -4.91 -5.86 12.35
N GLU A 187 -4.60 -6.93 13.07
CA GLU A 187 -5.58 -7.70 13.86
C GLU A 187 -6.27 -6.86 14.93
N ALA A 188 -5.51 -6.01 15.61
CA ALA A 188 -6.01 -5.22 16.73
C ALA A 188 -6.74 -3.93 16.31
N SER A 189 -6.52 -3.45 15.10
CA SER A 189 -7.08 -2.19 14.59
C SER A 189 -8.23 -2.40 13.61
N ALA A 190 -8.62 -3.65 13.38
CA ALA A 190 -9.68 -3.97 12.43
C ALA A 190 -11.03 -3.42 12.91
N VAL A 191 -11.48 -2.36 12.26
CA VAL A 191 -12.84 -1.84 12.43
C VAL A 191 -13.80 -2.94 11.97
N ALA A 192 -14.66 -3.42 12.88
CA ALA A 192 -15.56 -4.53 12.62
C ALA A 192 -16.59 -4.21 11.52
N GLY A 193 -17.01 -5.24 10.79
CA GLY A 193 -18.03 -5.18 9.76
C GLY A 193 -17.49 -5.47 8.36
N VAL A 194 -18.40 -5.77 7.46
CA VAL A 194 -18.14 -6.09 6.06
C VAL A 194 -18.89 -5.08 5.19
N LEU A 195 -18.27 -4.66 4.09
CA LEU A 195 -18.89 -3.81 3.08
C LEU A 195 -19.34 -4.66 1.89
N VAL A 196 -20.57 -4.41 1.44
CA VAL A 196 -21.06 -4.85 0.14
C VAL A 196 -21.09 -3.63 -0.77
N GLU A 197 -20.31 -3.66 -1.85
CA GLU A 197 -20.14 -2.52 -2.76
C GLU A 197 -20.51 -2.86 -4.20
N GLU A 198 -20.92 -1.84 -4.94
CA GLU A 198 -21.03 -1.89 -6.39
C GLU A 198 -19.69 -2.31 -7.01
N TYR A 199 -19.71 -3.28 -7.92
CA TYR A 199 -18.52 -3.60 -8.71
C TYR A 199 -18.30 -2.53 -9.77
N LEU A 200 -17.18 -1.85 -9.70
CA LEU A 200 -16.79 -0.82 -10.67
C LEU A 200 -16.03 -1.44 -11.84
N HIS A 201 -16.62 -1.40 -13.02
CA HIS A 201 -15.98 -1.89 -14.25
C HIS A 201 -14.97 -0.88 -14.79
N GLY A 202 -13.76 -1.35 -15.10
CA GLY A 202 -12.70 -0.56 -15.70
C GLY A 202 -11.32 -0.86 -15.13
N PRO A 203 -10.26 -0.31 -15.73
CA PRO A 203 -8.90 -0.45 -15.20
C PRO A 203 -8.76 0.24 -13.86
N GLU A 204 -7.90 -0.34 -13.01
CA GLU A 204 -7.54 0.22 -11.72
C GLU A 204 -6.20 0.95 -11.83
N ILE A 205 -6.15 2.12 -11.21
CA ILE A 205 -4.95 2.92 -11.04
C ILE A 205 -4.83 3.33 -9.58
N SER A 206 -3.64 3.74 -9.19
CA SER A 206 -3.48 4.62 -8.04
C SER A 206 -2.87 5.96 -8.43
N VAL A 207 -3.21 6.96 -7.65
CA VAL A 207 -2.74 8.34 -7.81
C VAL A 207 -1.89 8.68 -6.58
N GLU A 208 -0.61 8.89 -6.82
CA GLU A 208 0.35 9.20 -5.77
C GLU A 208 0.37 10.73 -5.57
N CYS A 209 -0.12 11.18 -4.42
CA CYS A 209 -0.36 12.60 -4.15
C CYS A 209 0.51 13.13 -3.02
N ALA A 210 0.94 14.40 -3.13
CA ALA A 210 1.45 15.19 -2.03
C ALA A 210 0.46 16.32 -1.68
N VAL A 211 0.05 16.38 -0.42
CA VAL A 211 -0.83 17.44 0.11
C VAL A 211 -0.01 18.38 0.95
N ARG A 212 0.05 19.67 0.58
CA ARG A 212 0.91 20.70 1.19
C ARG A 212 0.12 21.76 1.94
N GLY A 213 -1.16 21.59 2.08
CA GLY A 213 -2.08 22.52 2.70
C GLY A 213 -3.52 22.23 2.26
N ARG A 214 -4.49 22.90 2.86
CA ARG A 214 -5.91 22.71 2.53
C ARG A 214 -6.17 23.00 1.04
N GLY A 215 -6.40 21.95 0.27
CA GLY A 215 -6.71 22.05 -1.17
C GLY A 215 -5.50 22.19 -2.10
N ASP A 216 -4.29 22.23 -1.56
CA ASP A 216 -3.05 22.17 -2.35
C ASP A 216 -2.63 20.70 -2.50
N VAL A 217 -3.16 20.06 -3.52
CA VAL A 217 -2.92 18.66 -3.87
C VAL A 217 -2.07 18.62 -5.15
N HIS A 218 -0.87 18.09 -5.03
CA HIS A 218 0.00 17.80 -6.17
C HIS A 218 -0.08 16.32 -6.52
N ILE A 219 -0.46 15.99 -7.75
CA ILE A 219 -0.41 14.63 -8.27
C ILE A 219 1.01 14.40 -8.79
N ALA A 220 1.76 13.55 -8.11
CA ALA A 220 3.17 13.27 -8.44
C ALA A 220 3.32 12.18 -9.50
N ALA A 221 2.44 11.19 -9.50
CA ALA A 221 2.46 10.09 -10.45
C ALA A 221 1.11 9.36 -10.54
N ILE A 222 0.92 8.67 -11.65
CA ILE A 222 -0.13 7.67 -11.84
C ILE A 222 0.53 6.30 -11.86
N THR A 223 0.01 5.38 -11.07
CA THR A 223 0.41 3.97 -11.08
C THR A 223 -0.67 3.14 -11.74
N ARG A 224 -0.38 2.50 -12.85
CA ARG A 224 -1.29 1.55 -13.49
C ARG A 224 -1.12 0.19 -12.84
N LYS A 225 -2.20 -0.34 -12.25
CA LYS A 225 -2.19 -1.62 -11.54
C LYS A 225 -2.56 -2.77 -12.50
N ARG A 226 -1.81 -3.86 -12.42
CA ARG A 226 -2.19 -5.13 -13.05
C ARG A 226 -2.77 -6.05 -11.99
N LEU A 227 -4.00 -6.45 -12.20
CA LEU A 227 -4.69 -7.42 -11.36
C LEU A 227 -4.63 -8.81 -12.01
N GLY A 228 -4.53 -9.84 -11.19
CA GLY A 228 -4.67 -11.23 -11.60
C GLY A 228 -6.11 -11.56 -11.99
N SER A 229 -6.34 -12.85 -12.25
CA SER A 229 -7.67 -13.32 -12.59
C SER A 229 -8.65 -13.18 -11.43
N GLU A 230 -9.85 -12.71 -11.74
CA GLU A 230 -10.96 -12.69 -10.77
C GLU A 230 -11.35 -14.12 -10.34
N PRO A 231 -11.95 -14.32 -9.16
CA PRO A 231 -12.58 -13.29 -8.33
C PRO A 231 -11.67 -12.65 -7.27
N ALA A 232 -10.40 -13.06 -7.15
CA ALA A 232 -9.44 -12.46 -6.22
C ALA A 232 -8.74 -11.29 -6.91
N PHE A 233 -8.80 -10.10 -6.32
CA PHE A 233 -8.16 -8.89 -6.84
C PHE A 233 -6.66 -8.85 -6.53
N LEU A 234 -5.94 -9.94 -6.85
CA LEU A 234 -4.53 -10.10 -6.53
C LEU A 234 -3.68 -9.21 -7.45
N GLU A 235 -2.90 -8.33 -6.89
CA GLU A 235 -2.00 -7.46 -7.65
C GLU A 235 -0.81 -8.26 -8.18
N THR A 236 -0.65 -8.28 -9.51
CA THR A 236 0.43 -9.01 -10.20
C THR A 236 1.53 -8.10 -10.70
N GLY A 237 1.33 -6.80 -10.68
CA GLY A 237 2.34 -5.83 -11.06
C GLY A 237 1.82 -4.40 -11.13
N HIS A 238 2.76 -3.47 -11.25
CA HIS A 238 2.48 -2.03 -11.37
C HIS A 238 3.40 -1.42 -12.41
N LEU A 239 2.93 -0.32 -13.00
CA LEU A 239 3.68 0.47 -13.96
C LEU A 239 3.46 1.95 -13.67
N VAL A 240 4.54 2.73 -13.64
CA VAL A 240 4.56 4.18 -13.61
C VAL A 240 5.21 4.68 -14.88
N ASP A 241 4.55 5.61 -15.56
CA ASP A 241 5.07 6.32 -16.73
C ASP A 241 5.07 7.82 -16.42
N ALA A 242 6.22 8.46 -16.54
CA ALA A 242 6.35 9.90 -16.31
C ALA A 242 5.51 10.77 -17.26
N THR A 243 5.07 10.18 -18.38
CA THR A 243 4.26 10.85 -19.41
C THR A 243 2.84 10.31 -19.51
N ASP A 244 2.35 9.64 -18.45
CA ASP A 244 1.00 9.10 -18.44
C ASP A 244 -0.03 10.21 -18.68
N PRO A 245 -0.89 10.10 -19.72
CA PRO A 245 -1.84 11.16 -20.09
C PRO A 245 -2.87 11.47 -18.99
N LEU A 246 -3.06 10.59 -18.02
CA LEU A 246 -3.94 10.85 -16.87
C LEU A 246 -3.36 11.90 -15.90
N LEU A 247 -2.08 12.22 -16.01
CA LEU A 247 -1.48 13.33 -15.24
C LEU A 247 -2.13 14.68 -15.58
N ASP A 248 -2.64 14.83 -16.79
CA ASP A 248 -3.30 16.05 -17.26
C ASP A 248 -4.84 15.91 -17.35
N ASP A 249 -5.42 14.78 -16.87
CA ASP A 249 -6.87 14.57 -16.92
C ASP A 249 -7.60 15.41 -15.85
N PRO A 250 -8.37 16.45 -16.24
CA PRO A 250 -9.05 17.32 -15.29
C PRO A 250 -10.14 16.60 -14.47
N ALA A 251 -10.76 15.54 -15.01
CA ALA A 251 -11.77 14.78 -14.29
C ALA A 251 -11.13 13.96 -13.17
N LEU A 252 -9.99 13.34 -13.43
CA LEU A 252 -9.21 12.62 -12.41
C LEU A 252 -8.71 13.58 -11.32
N HIS A 253 -8.12 14.71 -11.70
CA HIS A 253 -7.67 15.75 -10.77
C HIS A 253 -8.80 16.24 -9.87
N HIS A 254 -9.98 16.53 -10.45
CA HIS A 254 -11.14 16.99 -9.71
C HIS A 254 -11.62 15.95 -8.69
N VAL A 255 -11.78 14.70 -9.11
CA VAL A 255 -12.27 13.62 -8.24
C VAL A 255 -11.30 13.35 -7.09
N VAL A 256 -9.99 13.23 -7.37
CA VAL A 256 -8.96 12.97 -6.36
C VAL A 256 -8.85 14.13 -5.37
N THR A 257 -8.79 15.38 -5.85
CA THR A 257 -8.70 16.54 -4.96
C THR A 257 -9.96 16.68 -4.09
N SER A 258 -11.15 16.45 -4.66
CA SER A 258 -12.41 16.49 -3.92
C SER A 258 -12.48 15.39 -2.87
N ALA A 259 -11.98 14.18 -3.18
CA ALA A 259 -11.94 13.07 -2.24
C ALA A 259 -11.02 13.35 -1.04
N ILE A 260 -9.82 13.88 -1.30
CA ILE A 260 -8.86 14.28 -0.25
C ILE A 260 -9.46 15.36 0.66
N LYS A 261 -10.14 16.35 0.07
CA LYS A 261 -10.86 17.39 0.83
C LYS A 261 -11.99 16.81 1.68
N ALA A 262 -12.75 15.87 1.14
CA ALA A 262 -13.91 15.24 1.81
C ALA A 262 -13.47 14.47 3.07
N VAL A 263 -12.33 13.76 3.04
CA VAL A 263 -11.80 13.06 4.21
C VAL A 263 -11.04 13.98 5.17
N GLY A 264 -10.76 15.24 4.78
CA GLY A 264 -10.18 16.25 5.66
C GLY A 264 -8.65 16.22 5.76
N ILE A 265 -7.95 15.52 4.89
CA ILE A 265 -6.48 15.51 4.89
C ILE A 265 -5.94 16.85 4.37
N THR A 266 -5.04 17.46 5.14
CA THR A 266 -4.43 18.76 4.81
C THR A 266 -2.93 18.72 4.61
N THR A 267 -2.27 17.63 4.99
CA THR A 267 -0.82 17.42 4.77
C THR A 267 -0.48 15.94 4.73
N GLY A 268 0.52 15.56 3.95
CA GLY A 268 1.02 14.20 3.86
C GLY A 268 1.13 13.68 2.43
N ILE A 269 1.68 12.48 2.30
CA ILE A 269 1.67 11.73 1.05
C ILE A 269 0.50 10.75 1.10
N LEU A 270 -0.24 10.66 0.00
CA LEU A 270 -1.40 9.79 -0.11
C LEU A 270 -1.28 8.87 -1.33
N HIS A 271 -1.76 7.67 -1.15
CA HIS A 271 -1.99 6.68 -2.20
C HIS A 271 -3.50 6.52 -2.39
N VAL A 272 -4.03 7.04 -3.49
CA VAL A 272 -5.48 7.09 -3.78
C VAL A 272 -5.80 6.09 -4.89
N GLU A 273 -6.59 5.07 -4.59
CA GLU A 273 -7.01 4.05 -5.56
C GLU A 273 -8.28 4.48 -6.29
N VAL A 274 -8.26 4.32 -7.61
CA VAL A 274 -9.31 4.80 -8.51
C VAL A 274 -9.63 3.77 -9.58
N ARG A 275 -10.92 3.54 -9.86
CA ARG A 275 -11.38 2.83 -11.06
C ARG A 275 -11.74 3.82 -12.16
N LEU A 276 -11.19 3.59 -13.33
CA LEU A 276 -11.50 4.35 -14.53
C LEU A 276 -12.71 3.74 -15.22
N THR A 277 -13.92 4.14 -14.81
CA THR A 277 -15.16 3.61 -15.36
C THR A 277 -15.59 4.36 -16.62
N ARG A 278 -16.56 3.82 -17.36
CA ARG A 278 -17.19 4.53 -18.49
C ARG A 278 -17.89 5.83 -18.10
N GLN A 279 -18.22 5.99 -16.82
CA GLN A 279 -18.86 7.19 -16.26
C GLN A 279 -17.86 8.19 -15.65
N GLY A 280 -16.56 7.94 -15.83
CA GLY A 280 -15.45 8.71 -15.25
C GLY A 280 -14.77 8.00 -14.08
N PRO A 281 -13.76 8.65 -13.48
CA PRO A 281 -13.02 8.11 -12.36
C PRO A 281 -13.88 7.99 -11.11
N ARG A 282 -13.72 6.88 -10.36
CA ARG A 282 -14.43 6.62 -9.09
C ARG A 282 -13.44 6.13 -8.03
N ILE A 283 -13.52 6.72 -6.84
CA ILE A 283 -12.65 6.40 -5.72
C ILE A 283 -12.94 4.99 -5.19
N ILE A 284 -11.87 4.19 -5.02
CA ILE A 284 -11.90 2.90 -4.34
C ILE A 284 -11.44 3.04 -2.90
N GLU A 285 -10.28 3.67 -2.67
CA GLU A 285 -9.67 3.79 -1.36
C GLU A 285 -8.75 5.01 -1.29
N ILE A 286 -8.62 5.59 -0.10
CA ILE A 286 -7.69 6.69 0.19
C ILE A 286 -6.80 6.23 1.33
N ASN A 287 -5.50 6.06 1.06
CA ASN A 287 -4.53 5.66 2.05
C ASN A 287 -3.64 6.86 2.41
N ALA A 288 -3.65 7.25 3.69
CA ALA A 288 -2.88 8.42 4.18
C ALA A 288 -1.41 8.07 4.42
N ARG A 289 -0.76 7.49 3.40
CA ARG A 289 0.64 7.05 3.38
C ARG A 289 1.17 6.81 1.97
N LEU A 290 2.46 6.52 1.89
CA LEU A 290 3.11 6.00 0.68
C LEU A 290 2.43 4.72 0.17
N GLY A 291 2.39 4.56 -1.14
CA GLY A 291 1.95 3.34 -1.80
C GLY A 291 2.75 2.11 -1.35
N GLY A 292 2.10 0.94 -1.34
CA GLY A 292 2.74 -0.34 -1.12
C GLY A 292 3.61 -0.78 -2.31
N ASP A 293 4.00 -2.05 -2.29
CA ASP A 293 4.54 -2.78 -3.46
C ASP A 293 5.70 -2.11 -4.21
N LEU A 294 6.51 -1.31 -3.49
CA LEU A 294 7.61 -0.53 -4.07
C LEU A 294 7.15 0.54 -5.10
N ILE A 295 5.87 0.92 -5.10
CA ILE A 295 5.36 2.02 -5.94
C ILE A 295 6.20 3.30 -5.78
N PRO A 296 6.61 3.75 -4.55
CA PRO A 296 7.48 4.91 -4.42
C PRO A 296 8.84 4.77 -5.11
N LEU A 297 9.37 3.55 -5.24
CA LEU A 297 10.59 3.30 -6.02
C LEU A 297 10.30 3.41 -7.53
N LEU A 298 9.17 2.90 -8.01
CA LEU A 298 8.78 3.07 -9.41
C LEU A 298 8.60 4.55 -9.77
N VAL A 299 7.96 5.34 -8.89
CA VAL A 299 7.83 6.78 -9.06
C VAL A 299 9.20 7.44 -9.16
N HIS A 300 10.12 7.11 -8.25
CA HIS A 300 11.48 7.65 -8.28
C HIS A 300 12.21 7.30 -9.58
N LEU A 301 12.17 6.04 -10.01
CA LEU A 301 12.81 5.58 -11.24
C LEU A 301 12.22 6.24 -12.48
N ALA A 302 10.90 6.41 -12.53
CA ALA A 302 10.22 6.96 -13.71
C ALA A 302 10.36 8.49 -13.81
N THR A 303 10.25 9.19 -12.68
CA THR A 303 10.11 10.66 -12.65
C THR A 303 11.27 11.40 -11.99
N GLY A 304 12.09 10.73 -11.20
CA GLY A 304 13.08 11.33 -10.31
C GLY A 304 12.52 11.88 -9.00
N ILE A 305 11.19 11.89 -8.80
CA ILE A 305 10.56 12.36 -7.57
C ILE A 305 10.74 11.32 -6.47
N SER A 306 11.32 11.71 -5.33
CA SER A 306 11.37 10.85 -4.15
C SER A 306 10.18 11.14 -3.22
N LEU A 307 9.11 10.35 -3.33
CA LEU A 307 7.96 10.45 -2.42
C LEU A 307 8.33 10.22 -0.95
N PRO A 308 9.28 9.32 -0.59
CA PRO A 308 9.72 9.19 0.79
C PRO A 308 10.40 10.48 1.31
N GLN A 309 11.28 11.11 0.53
CA GLN A 309 11.86 12.40 0.94
C GLN A 309 10.80 13.51 1.05
N ALA A 310 9.83 13.51 0.16
CA ALA A 310 8.69 14.44 0.24
C ALA A 310 7.85 14.19 1.51
N GLN A 311 7.61 12.93 1.90
CA GLN A 311 6.93 12.60 3.14
C GLN A 311 7.72 13.08 4.37
N ALA A 312 9.03 12.86 4.41
CA ALA A 312 9.88 13.32 5.48
C ALA A 312 9.89 14.86 5.59
N ALA A 313 9.98 15.57 4.46
CA ALA A 313 9.90 17.03 4.42
C ALA A 313 8.55 17.53 4.98
N LEU A 314 7.43 16.95 4.55
CA LEU A 314 6.11 17.31 5.10
C LEU A 314 6.01 17.03 6.60
N ALA A 315 6.58 15.93 7.08
CA ALA A 315 6.59 15.58 8.50
C ALA A 315 7.46 16.51 9.36
N THR A 316 8.48 17.16 8.78
CA THR A 316 9.34 18.15 9.47
C THR A 316 8.92 19.60 9.21
N GLY A 317 7.86 19.84 8.43
CA GLY A 317 7.36 21.16 8.08
C GLY A 317 8.13 21.86 6.96
N ASP A 318 8.98 21.11 6.26
CA ASP A 318 9.72 21.61 5.10
C ASP A 318 8.89 21.51 3.80
N THR A 319 9.27 22.30 2.81
CA THR A 319 8.65 22.19 1.48
C THR A 319 9.20 20.98 0.75
N PRO A 320 8.33 20.03 0.32
CA PRO A 320 8.79 18.86 -0.43
C PRO A 320 9.26 19.25 -1.84
N ASP A 321 10.34 18.61 -2.29
CA ASP A 321 10.75 18.67 -3.69
C ASP A 321 9.94 17.66 -4.50
N LEU A 322 9.10 18.18 -5.38
CA LEU A 322 8.21 17.42 -6.27
C LEU A 322 8.51 17.70 -7.75
N ALA A 323 9.68 18.29 -8.04
CA ALA A 323 10.11 18.50 -9.41
C ALA A 323 10.64 17.20 -10.01
N GLY A 324 10.05 16.77 -11.11
CA GLY A 324 10.54 15.63 -11.88
C GLY A 324 11.86 15.97 -12.58
N SER A 325 12.81 15.04 -12.56
CA SER A 325 14.13 15.20 -13.22
C SER A 325 14.41 14.09 -14.24
N VAL A 326 13.56 13.08 -14.30
CA VAL A 326 13.62 11.93 -15.21
C VAL A 326 12.30 11.82 -15.96
N ALA A 327 12.31 11.34 -17.19
CA ALA A 327 11.12 11.10 -18.00
C ALA A 327 11.25 9.74 -18.70
N GLN A 328 10.84 8.69 -17.99
CA GLN A 328 10.81 7.32 -18.49
C GLN A 328 9.71 6.51 -17.82
N SER A 329 9.65 5.22 -18.08
CA SER A 329 8.75 4.30 -17.42
C SER A 329 9.51 3.37 -16.47
N ALA A 330 8.84 2.92 -15.40
CA ALA A 330 9.33 1.89 -14.50
C ALA A 330 8.21 0.93 -14.14
N ALA A 331 8.51 -0.36 -14.04
CA ALA A 331 7.51 -1.37 -13.77
C ALA A 331 8.02 -2.45 -12.82
N ILE A 332 7.09 -3.02 -12.04
CA ILE A 332 7.31 -4.19 -11.20
C ILE A 332 6.38 -5.33 -11.62
N GLU A 333 6.87 -6.55 -11.55
CA GLU A 333 6.06 -7.76 -11.67
C GLU A 333 6.33 -8.71 -10.51
N PHE A 334 5.25 -9.33 -10.00
CA PHE A 334 5.31 -10.31 -8.92
C PHE A 334 5.13 -11.71 -9.48
N ARG A 335 6.08 -12.60 -9.16
CA ARG A 335 5.96 -14.02 -9.48
C ARG A 335 5.16 -14.74 -8.40
N TYR A 336 4.00 -15.28 -8.78
CA TYR A 336 3.18 -16.11 -7.91
C TYR A 336 3.39 -17.61 -8.19
N PRO A 337 3.11 -18.50 -7.19
CA PRO A 337 3.16 -19.93 -7.39
C PRO A 337 2.04 -20.39 -8.31
N THR A 338 2.30 -21.42 -9.11
CA THR A 338 1.31 -22.10 -9.94
C THR A 338 0.79 -23.39 -9.29
N VAL A 339 1.44 -23.83 -8.20
CA VAL A 339 1.11 -25.04 -7.44
C VAL A 339 1.23 -24.71 -5.95
N THR A 340 0.29 -25.20 -5.14
CA THR A 340 0.34 -25.10 -3.67
C THR A 340 1.31 -26.12 -3.11
N GLY A 341 2.20 -25.70 -2.19
CA GLY A 341 3.10 -26.61 -1.49
C GLY A 341 4.41 -25.95 -1.07
N PRO A 342 5.37 -26.73 -0.54
CA PRO A 342 6.67 -26.24 -0.14
C PRO A 342 7.56 -25.94 -1.37
N VAL A 343 8.22 -24.79 -1.34
CA VAL A 343 9.25 -24.41 -2.30
C VAL A 343 10.47 -25.31 -2.07
N GLN A 344 10.91 -26.05 -3.11
CA GLN A 344 12.10 -26.89 -3.06
C GLN A 344 13.33 -26.15 -3.53
N ALA A 345 13.21 -25.42 -4.62
CA ALA A 345 14.26 -24.60 -5.19
C ALA A 345 13.67 -23.39 -5.92
N ALA A 346 14.36 -22.28 -5.81
CA ALA A 346 14.05 -21.06 -6.54
C ALA A 346 15.36 -20.42 -7.01
N HIS A 347 15.52 -20.25 -8.31
CA HIS A 347 16.71 -19.64 -8.90
C HIS A 347 16.38 -18.90 -10.19
N ALA A 348 17.23 -17.93 -10.52
CA ALA A 348 17.19 -17.23 -11.79
C ALA A 348 18.42 -17.65 -12.61
N ARG A 349 18.27 -17.78 -13.93
CA ARG A 349 19.43 -17.79 -14.81
C ARG A 349 20.17 -16.47 -14.61
N ALA A 350 21.50 -16.49 -14.61
CA ALA A 350 22.30 -15.26 -14.48
C ALA A 350 21.83 -14.24 -15.53
N PHE A 351 21.34 -13.12 -15.04
CA PHE A 351 20.79 -12.04 -15.84
C PHE A 351 21.37 -10.72 -15.34
N THR A 352 22.10 -10.01 -16.19
CA THR A 352 22.63 -8.68 -15.88
C THR A 352 22.27 -7.75 -17.04
N ALA A 353 21.60 -6.66 -16.72
CA ALA A 353 21.26 -5.61 -17.69
C ALA A 353 21.13 -4.28 -16.93
N ASP A 354 21.56 -3.20 -17.52
CA ASP A 354 21.55 -1.86 -16.93
C ASP A 354 20.14 -1.36 -16.59
N TRP A 355 19.13 -1.94 -17.20
CA TRP A 355 17.72 -1.63 -16.98
C TRP A 355 17.04 -2.53 -15.94
N LEU A 356 17.74 -3.55 -15.41
CA LEU A 356 17.22 -4.39 -14.32
C LEU A 356 17.58 -3.74 -12.99
N GLU A 357 16.62 -3.00 -12.44
CA GLU A 357 16.81 -2.26 -11.19
C GLU A 357 16.83 -3.19 -9.98
N ARG A 358 16.05 -4.29 -10.04
CA ARG A 358 15.93 -5.23 -8.94
C ARG A 358 15.37 -6.57 -9.39
N LEU A 359 15.95 -7.65 -8.85
CA LEU A 359 15.35 -8.98 -8.78
C LEU A 359 15.50 -9.47 -7.35
N PHE A 360 14.39 -9.78 -6.70
CA PHE A 360 14.39 -10.17 -5.29
C PHE A 360 13.50 -11.39 -5.05
N TRP A 361 14.02 -12.39 -4.35
CA TRP A 361 13.29 -13.57 -3.92
C TRP A 361 12.67 -13.29 -2.55
N THR A 362 11.35 -13.41 -2.45
CA THR A 362 10.59 -13.23 -1.20
C THR A 362 10.35 -14.54 -0.47
N ARG A 363 10.61 -15.66 -1.15
CA ARG A 363 10.50 -17.00 -0.59
C ARG A 363 11.77 -17.80 -0.84
N GLN A 364 12.06 -18.72 0.08
CA GLN A 364 13.22 -19.61 0.05
C GLN A 364 12.79 -21.06 0.14
N SER A 365 13.76 -21.99 -0.01
CA SER A 365 13.50 -23.41 0.15
C SER A 365 12.96 -23.71 1.55
N GLY A 366 11.88 -24.49 1.60
CA GLY A 366 11.13 -24.84 2.81
C GLY A 366 9.87 -24.00 3.06
N ASP A 367 9.77 -22.78 2.50
CA ASP A 367 8.58 -21.96 2.65
C ASP A 367 7.37 -22.62 1.96
N VAL A 368 6.23 -22.60 2.61
CA VAL A 368 4.97 -23.09 2.04
C VAL A 368 4.21 -21.94 1.41
N VAL A 369 3.75 -22.14 0.18
CA VAL A 369 3.00 -21.14 -0.60
C VAL A 369 1.68 -21.71 -1.11
N VAL A 370 0.70 -20.84 -1.31
CA VAL A 370 -0.64 -21.18 -1.79
C VAL A 370 -0.82 -20.62 -3.20
N ALA A 371 -1.27 -21.46 -4.13
CA ALA A 371 -1.58 -21.07 -5.50
C ALA A 371 -3.09 -20.94 -5.75
N GLY A 372 -3.44 -20.18 -6.78
CA GLY A 372 -4.83 -20.02 -7.24
C GLY A 372 -5.66 -19.01 -6.43
N PRO A 373 -6.98 -19.20 -6.33
CA PRO A 373 -7.89 -18.17 -5.81
C PRO A 373 -7.73 -17.87 -4.31
N HIS A 374 -7.00 -18.71 -3.57
CA HIS A 374 -6.67 -18.48 -2.17
C HIS A 374 -5.27 -17.89 -1.96
N SER A 375 -4.55 -17.58 -3.03
CA SER A 375 -3.26 -16.90 -2.98
C SER A 375 -3.42 -15.49 -2.41
N THR A 376 -2.44 -15.06 -1.65
CA THR A 376 -2.36 -13.72 -1.07
C THR A 376 -1.06 -13.03 -1.48
N ILE A 377 -0.89 -11.77 -1.15
CA ILE A 377 0.38 -11.07 -1.34
C ILE A 377 1.56 -11.76 -0.64
N ASN A 378 1.28 -12.54 0.42
CA ASN A 378 2.29 -13.32 1.14
C ASN A 378 2.77 -14.55 0.36
N ASP A 379 2.10 -14.95 -0.72
CA ASP A 379 2.49 -16.10 -1.54
C ASP A 379 3.40 -15.71 -2.72
N ARG A 380 3.75 -14.45 -2.85
CA ARG A 380 4.70 -13.96 -3.85
C ARG A 380 6.04 -14.65 -3.69
N LEU A 381 6.57 -15.22 -4.77
CA LEU A 381 7.85 -15.94 -4.78
C LEU A 381 9.03 -15.01 -5.01
N ALA A 382 8.83 -14.04 -5.89
CA ALA A 382 9.83 -13.05 -6.26
C ALA A 382 9.15 -11.81 -6.84
N HIS A 383 9.92 -10.74 -6.95
CA HIS A 383 9.56 -9.59 -7.79
C HIS A 383 10.77 -9.11 -8.60
N ALA A 384 10.48 -8.57 -9.78
CA ALA A 384 11.46 -7.88 -10.60
C ALA A 384 11.00 -6.44 -10.86
N ILE A 385 11.96 -5.50 -10.81
CA ILE A 385 11.74 -4.09 -11.17
C ILE A 385 12.65 -3.77 -12.35
N VAL A 386 12.07 -3.13 -13.35
CA VAL A 386 12.78 -2.67 -14.55
C VAL A 386 12.44 -1.21 -14.82
N SER A 387 13.37 -0.50 -15.46
CA SER A 387 13.13 0.83 -16.04
C SER A 387 13.22 0.75 -17.56
N GLY A 388 12.67 1.72 -18.27
CA GLY A 388 12.69 1.77 -19.73
C GLY A 388 12.10 3.03 -20.33
N PRO A 389 12.35 3.31 -21.62
CA PRO A 389 11.87 4.52 -22.27
C PRO A 389 10.34 4.57 -22.43
N THR A 390 9.67 3.43 -22.43
CA THR A 390 8.22 3.31 -22.63
C THR A 390 7.63 2.16 -21.81
N PRO A 391 6.30 2.18 -21.55
CA PRO A 391 5.59 1.06 -20.94
C PRO A 391 5.84 -0.29 -21.63
N ASP A 392 5.80 -0.32 -22.96
CA ASP A 392 6.01 -1.55 -23.73
C ASP A 392 7.44 -2.09 -23.59
N ALA A 393 8.44 -1.20 -23.52
CA ALA A 393 9.82 -1.61 -23.25
C ALA A 393 9.96 -2.22 -21.86
N CYS A 394 9.29 -1.65 -20.85
CA CYS A 394 9.26 -2.22 -19.50
C CYS A 394 8.60 -3.60 -19.50
N GLN A 395 7.46 -3.77 -20.18
CA GLN A 395 6.79 -5.07 -20.27
C GLN A 395 7.69 -6.13 -20.92
N ALA A 396 8.30 -5.82 -22.06
CA ALA A 396 9.21 -6.75 -22.74
C ALA A 396 10.41 -7.15 -21.86
N ARG A 397 10.94 -6.22 -21.06
CA ARG A 397 12.02 -6.46 -20.09
C ARG A 397 11.56 -7.35 -18.93
N LEU A 398 10.37 -7.11 -18.39
CA LEU A 398 9.78 -7.97 -17.34
C LEU A 398 9.57 -9.38 -17.87
N ASP A 399 9.05 -9.54 -19.08
CA ASP A 399 8.83 -10.86 -19.70
C ASP A 399 10.16 -11.65 -19.80
N GLN A 400 11.26 -10.99 -20.17
CA GLN A 400 12.59 -11.61 -20.22
C GLN A 400 13.07 -12.07 -18.85
N VAL A 401 12.90 -11.22 -17.81
CA VAL A 401 13.27 -11.56 -16.43
C VAL A 401 12.42 -12.72 -15.94
N MET A 402 11.10 -12.64 -16.07
CA MET A 402 10.18 -13.68 -15.58
C MET A 402 10.39 -15.04 -16.24
N GLN A 403 10.76 -15.07 -17.53
CA GLN A 403 11.14 -16.31 -18.24
C GLN A 403 12.46 -16.90 -17.74
N SER A 404 13.34 -16.12 -17.15
CA SER A 404 14.59 -16.59 -16.56
C SER A 404 14.42 -17.27 -15.20
N LEU A 405 13.26 -17.09 -14.55
CA LEU A 405 12.99 -17.61 -13.22
C LEU A 405 12.52 -19.06 -13.27
N THR A 406 13.17 -19.91 -12.49
CA THR A 406 12.77 -21.31 -12.31
C THR A 406 12.42 -21.53 -10.84
N VAL A 407 11.24 -22.08 -10.58
CA VAL A 407 10.77 -22.43 -9.25
C VAL A 407 10.24 -23.86 -9.25
N HIS A 408 10.71 -24.66 -8.31
CA HIS A 408 10.24 -26.02 -8.07
C HIS A 408 9.44 -26.04 -6.77
N ILE A 409 8.17 -26.42 -6.87
CA ILE A 409 7.24 -26.58 -5.73
C ILE A 409 6.70 -28.01 -5.77
N THR A 410 6.72 -28.70 -4.64
CA THR A 410 6.18 -30.05 -4.54
C THR A 410 4.71 -29.96 -4.15
N SER A 411 3.82 -30.52 -4.96
CA SER A 411 2.42 -30.70 -4.53
C SER A 411 2.37 -31.58 -3.29
N PRO A 412 1.56 -31.23 -2.28
CA PRO A 412 1.29 -32.15 -1.19
C PRO A 412 0.67 -33.42 -1.78
N VAL A 413 1.30 -34.56 -1.54
CA VAL A 413 0.76 -35.85 -1.96
C VAL A 413 -0.62 -35.99 -1.34
N ARG A 414 -1.67 -36.05 -2.15
CA ARG A 414 -2.99 -36.46 -1.68
C ARG A 414 -2.85 -37.90 -1.17
N THR A 415 -2.70 -38.03 0.14
CA THR A 415 -2.84 -39.34 0.77
C THR A 415 -4.32 -39.68 0.63
N THR A 416 -4.68 -40.41 -0.40
CA THR A 416 -5.96 -41.12 -0.48
C THR A 416 -5.92 -42.14 0.65
N ALA A 417 -6.56 -41.80 1.77
CA ALA A 417 -6.88 -42.78 2.79
C ALA A 417 -7.75 -43.83 2.12
N CYS A 418 -7.18 -44.96 1.81
CA CYS A 418 -7.97 -46.17 1.54
C CYS A 418 -8.74 -46.49 2.82
N VAL A 419 -10.00 -46.06 2.85
CA VAL A 419 -10.96 -46.63 3.80
C VAL A 419 -11.19 -48.08 3.33
N ARG A 420 -10.66 -49.03 4.11
CA ARG A 420 -11.06 -50.46 4.04
C ARG A 420 -12.28 -50.68 4.93
#